data_f5376ddcc34e6bfc690e92237ab5d8b0
#
_entry.id   f5376ddcc34e6bfc690e92237ab5d8b0
#
_cell.length_a   1.000
_cell.length_b   1.000
_cell.length_c   1.000
_cell.angle_alpha   90.00
_cell.angle_beta   90.00
_cell.angle_gamma   90.00
#
_symmetry.space_group_name_H-M   'P 1'
#
loop_
_entity.id
_entity.type
_entity.pdbx_description
1 polymer ?
#
loop_
_entity_poly.entity_id
_entity_poly.type
_entity_poly.pdbx_seq_one_letter_code
_entity_poly.pdbx_strand_id
1 'polypeptide(L)'
;MKKVIVLGAGMVGRAMAIDLAKDYAVTSADISEENLSRLNAFGIQTIQADLTDKEKIQSLIADKDLVIGAVPGFMGFETFKTVIESGKNTSDISFFDEDPFLLHDMAVKNNVTAVMDIGVAP
;
A
#
# COMPACT_ATOMS: atom_id res chain seq x y z
N MET A 1 6.96 -3.67 -17.70
CA MET A 1 5.74 -3.26 -17.00
C MET A 1 6.09 -2.85 -15.57
N LYS A 2 5.59 -1.73 -15.14
CA LYS A 2 5.87 -1.26 -13.79
C LYS A 2 5.24 -2.17 -12.74
N LYS A 3 5.92 -2.34 -11.63
CA LYS A 3 5.47 -3.22 -10.54
C LYS A 3 4.81 -2.39 -9.45
N VAL A 4 3.58 -2.73 -9.13
CA VAL A 4 2.80 -2.05 -8.11
C VAL A 4 2.40 -3.06 -7.04
N ILE A 5 2.51 -2.69 -5.77
CA ILE A 5 1.99 -3.50 -4.69
C ILE A 5 0.88 -2.74 -3.96
N VAL A 6 -0.22 -3.43 -3.67
CA VAL A 6 -1.30 -2.90 -2.86
C VAL A 6 -1.24 -3.58 -1.50
N LEU A 7 -1.00 -2.80 -0.47
CA LEU A 7 -0.95 -3.29 0.91
C LEU A 7 -2.35 -3.22 1.50
N GLY A 8 -2.96 -4.38 1.66
CA GLY A 8 -4.35 -4.52 2.10
C GLY A 8 -5.26 -4.97 0.97
N ALA A 9 -6.06 -5.99 1.23
CA ALA A 9 -6.96 -6.59 0.24
C ALA A 9 -8.42 -6.60 0.71
N GLY A 10 -8.79 -5.60 1.50
CA GLY A 10 -10.19 -5.35 1.82
C GLY A 10 -10.93 -4.84 0.60
N MET A 11 -12.18 -4.40 0.77
CA MET A 11 -13.02 -4.02 -0.36
C MET A 11 -12.35 -2.99 -1.28
N VAL A 12 -11.81 -1.91 -0.72
CA VAL A 12 -11.20 -0.83 -1.50
C VAL A 12 -9.87 -1.28 -2.10
N GLY A 13 -9.03 -1.96 -1.31
CA GLY A 13 -7.74 -2.46 -1.80
C GLY A 13 -7.91 -3.44 -2.94
N ARG A 14 -8.90 -4.33 -2.87
CA ARG A 14 -9.20 -5.25 -3.97
C ARG A 14 -9.63 -4.51 -5.23
N ALA A 15 -10.51 -3.52 -5.09
CA ALA A 15 -10.97 -2.73 -6.22
C ALA A 15 -9.82 -2.04 -6.93
N MET A 16 -8.91 -1.45 -6.16
CA MET A 16 -7.73 -0.79 -6.72
C MET A 16 -6.79 -1.78 -7.40
N ALA A 17 -6.55 -2.93 -6.77
CA ALA A 17 -5.67 -3.94 -7.34
C ALA A 17 -6.20 -4.43 -8.70
N ILE A 18 -7.50 -4.69 -8.79
CA ILE A 18 -8.13 -5.13 -10.02
C ILE A 18 -8.01 -4.08 -11.12
N ASP A 19 -8.27 -2.83 -10.78
CA ASP A 19 -8.19 -1.74 -11.75
C ASP A 19 -6.75 -1.53 -12.25
N LEU A 20 -5.79 -1.52 -11.34
CA LEU A 20 -4.39 -1.33 -11.69
C LEU A 20 -3.81 -2.51 -12.49
N ALA A 21 -4.32 -3.70 -12.29
CA ALA A 21 -3.84 -4.88 -12.99
C ALA A 21 -4.06 -4.82 -14.50
N LYS A 22 -4.89 -3.91 -14.97
CA LYS A 22 -5.09 -3.70 -16.41
C LYS A 22 -3.86 -3.11 -17.08
N ASP A 23 -3.07 -2.34 -16.33
CA ASP A 23 -1.94 -1.58 -16.89
C ASP A 23 -0.60 -1.89 -16.23
N TYR A 24 -0.59 -2.57 -15.08
CA TYR A 24 0.60 -2.78 -14.27
C TYR A 24 0.71 -4.24 -13.81
N ALA A 25 1.93 -4.63 -13.43
CA ALA A 25 2.16 -5.90 -12.77
C ALA A 25 1.83 -5.71 -11.28
N VAL A 26 0.67 -6.19 -10.84
CA VAL A 26 0.16 -5.93 -9.50
C VAL A 26 0.37 -7.11 -8.56
N THR A 27 0.84 -6.82 -7.36
CA THR A 27 0.89 -7.74 -6.24
C THR A 27 -0.04 -7.20 -5.15
N SER A 28 -0.81 -8.06 -4.51
CA SER A 28 -1.65 -7.70 -3.37
C SER A 28 -1.19 -8.47 -2.14
N ALA A 29 -1.02 -7.78 -1.02
CA ALA A 29 -0.61 -8.39 0.24
C ALA A 29 -1.65 -8.13 1.32
N ASP A 30 -1.99 -9.16 2.08
CA ASP A 30 -2.94 -9.06 3.18
C ASP A 30 -2.74 -10.25 4.11
N ILE A 31 -3.14 -10.12 5.36
CA ILE A 31 -3.11 -11.24 6.29
C ILE A 31 -4.25 -12.22 6.02
N SER A 32 -5.33 -11.75 5.40
CA SER A 32 -6.51 -12.56 5.12
C SER A 32 -6.36 -13.30 3.80
N GLU A 33 -6.16 -14.61 3.89
CA GLU A 33 -6.11 -15.46 2.71
C GLU A 33 -7.42 -15.44 1.94
N GLU A 34 -8.54 -15.33 2.65
CA GLU A 34 -9.84 -15.24 2.02
C GLU A 34 -9.96 -14.01 1.12
N ASN A 35 -9.51 -12.85 1.61
CA ASN A 35 -9.51 -11.65 0.79
C ASN A 35 -8.62 -11.79 -0.43
N LEU A 36 -7.46 -12.41 -0.27
CA LEU A 36 -6.53 -12.60 -1.38
C LEU A 36 -7.07 -13.57 -2.43
N SER A 37 -7.80 -14.59 -2.00
CA SER A 37 -8.35 -15.60 -2.93
C SER A 37 -9.32 -14.98 -3.94
N ARG A 38 -9.96 -13.88 -3.59
CA ARG A 38 -10.88 -13.15 -4.47
C ARG A 38 -10.18 -12.49 -5.65
N LEU A 39 -8.84 -12.39 -5.59
CA LEU A 39 -8.05 -11.75 -6.64
C LEU A 39 -7.45 -12.72 -7.64
N ASN A 40 -7.55 -14.03 -7.39
CA ASN A 40 -6.88 -15.03 -8.22
C ASN A 40 -7.32 -15.02 -9.68
N ALA A 41 -8.57 -14.67 -9.95
CA ALA A 41 -9.11 -14.67 -11.31
C ALA A 41 -8.62 -13.49 -12.16
N PHE A 42 -7.91 -12.53 -11.57
CA PHE A 42 -7.52 -11.27 -12.22
C PHE A 42 -6.05 -11.20 -12.61
N GLY A 43 -5.31 -12.29 -12.45
CA GLY A 43 -3.89 -12.30 -12.78
C GLY A 43 -3.03 -11.52 -11.80
N ILE A 44 -3.51 -11.30 -10.58
CA ILE A 44 -2.82 -10.56 -9.55
C ILE A 44 -2.03 -11.55 -8.67
N GLN A 45 -0.75 -11.26 -8.48
CA GLN A 45 0.05 -12.03 -7.53
C GLN A 45 -0.39 -11.70 -6.11
N THR A 46 -0.61 -12.72 -5.29
CA THR A 46 -1.07 -12.52 -3.91
C THR A 46 -0.03 -13.05 -2.93
N ILE A 47 0.16 -12.33 -1.83
CA ILE A 47 1.08 -12.72 -0.77
C ILE A 47 0.39 -12.56 0.56
N GLN A 48 0.28 -13.64 1.33
CA GLN A 48 -0.22 -13.56 2.69
C GLN A 48 0.89 -13.04 3.60
N ALA A 49 0.64 -11.94 4.26
CA ALA A 49 1.65 -11.31 5.10
C ALA A 49 0.99 -10.49 6.21
N ASP A 50 1.66 -10.44 7.36
CA ASP A 50 1.26 -9.59 8.47
C ASP A 50 1.81 -8.18 8.21
N LEU A 51 0.93 -7.26 7.89
CA LEU A 51 1.32 -5.89 7.55
C LEU A 51 1.55 -5.01 8.79
N THR A 52 1.56 -5.58 9.99
CA THR A 52 2.06 -4.91 11.19
C THR A 52 3.56 -5.14 11.35
N ASP A 53 4.14 -6.05 10.58
CA ASP A 53 5.56 -6.36 10.61
C ASP A 53 6.31 -5.44 9.65
N LYS A 54 7.02 -4.47 10.22
CA LYS A 54 7.77 -3.49 9.45
C LYS A 54 8.79 -4.11 8.49
N GLU A 55 9.54 -5.10 8.97
CA GLU A 55 10.55 -5.76 8.15
C GLU A 55 9.91 -6.49 6.96
N LYS A 56 8.74 -7.09 7.20
CA LYS A 56 8.01 -7.76 6.14
C LYS A 56 7.57 -6.79 5.07
N ILE A 57 7.04 -5.62 5.47
CA ILE A 57 6.67 -4.58 4.52
C ILE A 57 7.89 -4.17 3.70
N GLN A 58 9.01 -3.91 4.35
CA GLN A 58 10.23 -3.49 3.66
C GLN A 58 10.66 -4.50 2.60
N SER A 59 10.60 -5.79 2.91
CA SER A 59 10.96 -6.82 1.95
C SER A 59 9.99 -6.92 0.78
N LEU A 60 8.69 -6.72 1.05
CA LEU A 60 7.66 -6.81 0.02
C LEU A 60 7.75 -5.67 -1.00
N ILE A 61 8.11 -4.47 -0.54
CA ILE A 61 8.11 -3.29 -1.40
C ILE A 61 9.45 -3.03 -2.09
N ALA A 62 10.49 -3.76 -1.72
CA ALA A 62 11.85 -3.47 -2.16
C ALA A 62 12.01 -3.42 -3.68
N ASP A 63 11.33 -4.29 -4.41
CA ASP A 63 11.41 -4.37 -5.88
C ASP A 63 10.24 -3.71 -6.60
N LYS A 64 9.43 -2.93 -5.89
CA LYS A 64 8.25 -2.30 -6.47
C LYS A 64 8.53 -0.86 -6.88
N ASP A 65 7.82 -0.42 -7.92
CA ASP A 65 7.91 0.97 -8.41
C ASP A 65 6.95 1.89 -7.68
N LEU A 66 5.82 1.37 -7.23
CA LEU A 66 4.79 2.13 -6.53
C LEU A 66 4.13 1.28 -5.46
N VAL A 67 3.82 1.88 -4.33
CA VAL A 67 3.12 1.23 -3.22
C VAL A 67 1.80 1.95 -2.97
N ILE A 68 0.73 1.18 -2.91
CA ILE A 68 -0.60 1.68 -2.57
C ILE A 68 -0.94 1.19 -1.17
N GLY A 69 -1.21 2.10 -0.24
CA GLY A 69 -1.60 1.75 1.12
C GLY A 69 -3.12 1.69 1.25
N ALA A 70 -3.63 0.53 1.56
CA ALA A 70 -5.07 0.29 1.72
C ALA A 70 -5.36 -0.56 2.97
N VAL A 71 -4.55 -0.38 4.01
CA VAL A 71 -4.72 -1.07 5.28
C VAL A 71 -5.75 -0.36 6.15
N PRO A 72 -6.29 -1.04 7.19
CA PRO A 72 -7.19 -0.37 8.14
C PRO A 72 -6.56 0.87 8.76
N GLY A 73 -7.39 1.87 9.07
CA GLY A 73 -6.91 3.17 9.53
C GLY A 73 -5.97 3.13 10.73
N PHE A 74 -6.20 2.20 11.67
CA PHE A 74 -5.33 2.07 12.84
C PHE A 74 -3.89 1.63 12.50
N MET A 75 -3.68 1.09 11.31
CA MET A 75 -2.36 0.67 10.82
C MET A 75 -1.80 1.67 9.80
N GLY A 76 -2.64 2.56 9.29
CA GLY A 76 -2.30 3.36 8.12
C GLY A 76 -1.08 4.24 8.29
N PHE A 77 -0.97 4.94 9.42
CA PHE A 77 0.13 5.86 9.66
C PHE A 77 1.49 5.14 9.70
N GLU A 78 1.58 4.05 10.44
CA GLU A 78 2.85 3.30 10.55
C GLU A 78 3.23 2.65 9.23
N THR A 79 2.26 2.14 8.49
CA THR A 79 2.51 1.59 7.16
C THR A 79 3.02 2.66 6.21
N PHE A 80 2.36 3.81 6.17
CA PHE A 80 2.73 4.94 5.34
C PHE A 80 4.15 5.42 5.66
N LYS A 81 4.44 5.56 6.95
CA LYS A 81 5.77 5.94 7.43
C LYS A 81 6.84 4.95 6.96
N THR A 82 6.58 3.65 7.10
CA THR A 82 7.52 2.61 6.68
C THR A 82 7.83 2.69 5.19
N VAL A 83 6.80 2.92 4.37
CA VAL A 83 6.98 3.03 2.93
C VAL A 83 7.84 4.25 2.56
N ILE A 84 7.58 5.38 3.19
CA ILE A 84 8.36 6.59 2.96
C ILE A 84 9.81 6.40 3.41
N GLU A 85 10.03 5.80 4.57
CA GLU A 85 11.38 5.50 5.07
C GLU A 85 12.15 4.60 4.12
N SER A 86 11.46 3.74 3.40
CA SER A 86 12.05 2.81 2.45
C SER A 86 12.35 3.46 1.09
N GLY A 87 12.04 4.73 0.93
CA GLY A 87 12.33 5.46 -0.30
C GLY A 87 11.41 5.15 -1.46
N LYS A 88 10.19 4.69 -1.18
CA LYS A 88 9.23 4.33 -2.23
C LYS A 88 8.16 5.39 -2.40
N ASN A 89 7.81 5.66 -3.65
CA ASN A 89 6.65 6.48 -3.95
C ASN A 89 5.39 5.74 -3.54
N THR A 90 4.45 6.45 -2.95
CA THR A 90 3.26 5.83 -2.38
C THR A 90 2.02 6.69 -2.53
N SER A 91 0.89 6.03 -2.67
CA SER A 91 -0.42 6.64 -2.53
C SER A 91 -1.16 5.87 -1.43
N ASP A 92 -1.67 6.58 -0.44
CA ASP A 92 -2.32 5.94 0.71
C ASP A 92 -3.77 6.37 0.78
N ILE A 93 -4.65 5.38 0.84
CA ILE A 93 -6.08 5.58 0.96
C ILE A 93 -6.59 5.19 2.34
N SER A 94 -5.68 4.84 3.25
CA SER A 94 -6.05 4.50 4.63
C SER A 94 -6.40 5.77 5.39
N PHE A 95 -7.44 5.71 6.23
CA PHE A 95 -7.72 6.78 7.16
C PHE A 95 -6.92 6.55 8.44
N PHE A 96 -6.21 7.55 8.91
CA PHE A 96 -5.54 7.48 10.21
C PHE A 96 -5.66 8.83 10.91
N ASP A 97 -5.63 8.79 12.24
CA ASP A 97 -5.85 9.98 13.08
C ASP A 97 -4.62 10.88 13.17
N GLU A 98 -3.44 10.31 12.98
CA GLU A 98 -2.19 11.05 13.07
C GLU A 98 -2.08 12.08 11.95
N ASP A 99 -1.40 13.18 12.21
CA ASP A 99 -1.17 14.22 11.22
C ASP A 99 -0.14 13.71 10.18
N PRO A 100 -0.54 13.53 8.93
CA PRO A 100 0.37 13.03 7.91
C PRO A 100 1.50 14.00 7.58
N PHE A 101 1.33 15.27 7.84
CA PHE A 101 2.39 16.25 7.61
C PHE A 101 3.58 16.05 8.54
N LEU A 102 3.44 15.26 9.60
CA LEU A 102 4.57 14.85 10.42
C LEU A 102 5.62 14.07 9.60
N LEU A 103 5.22 13.51 8.47
CA LEU A 103 6.11 12.74 7.61
C LEU A 103 6.66 13.55 6.44
N HIS A 104 6.31 14.83 6.36
CA HIS A 104 6.73 15.68 5.23
C HIS A 104 8.24 15.72 5.07
N ASP A 105 8.97 16.03 6.15
CA ASP A 105 10.42 16.13 6.10
C ASP A 105 11.08 14.81 5.71
N MET A 106 10.51 13.70 6.17
CA MET A 106 11.00 12.39 5.82
C MET A 106 10.82 12.11 4.33
N ALA A 107 9.69 12.48 3.77
CA ALA A 107 9.43 12.31 2.34
C ALA A 107 10.40 13.15 1.51
N VAL A 108 10.63 14.38 1.90
CA VAL A 108 11.60 15.27 1.22
C VAL A 108 13.00 14.67 1.29
N LYS A 109 13.42 14.23 2.48
CA LYS A 109 14.75 13.68 2.70
C LYS A 109 14.98 12.41 1.84
N ASN A 110 13.95 11.59 1.66
CA ASN A 110 14.06 10.35 0.90
C ASN A 110 13.73 10.53 -0.58
N ASN A 111 13.47 11.76 -1.02
CA ASN A 111 13.11 12.08 -2.40
C ASN A 111 11.93 11.23 -2.88
N VAL A 112 10.89 11.17 -2.07
CA VAL A 112 9.71 10.33 -2.30
C VAL A 112 8.50 11.20 -2.57
N THR A 113 7.69 10.81 -3.54
CA THR A 113 6.35 11.38 -3.72
C THR A 113 5.35 10.56 -2.94
N ALA A 114 4.67 11.19 -2.01
CA ALA A 114 3.67 10.54 -1.18
C ALA A 114 2.35 11.30 -1.31
N VAL A 115 1.32 10.58 -1.74
CA VAL A 115 -0.01 11.14 -1.92
C VAL A 115 -0.97 10.45 -0.94
N MET A 116 -1.78 11.24 -0.28
CA MET A 116 -2.78 10.70 0.65
C MET A 116 -4.15 11.07 0.19
N ASP A 117 -5.09 10.18 0.46
CA ASP A 117 -6.48 10.45 0.18
C ASP A 117 -7.14 11.13 1.37
N ILE A 118 -6.91 12.43 1.46
CA ILE A 118 -7.48 13.25 2.54
C ILE A 118 -8.80 13.88 2.12
N GLY A 119 -9.16 13.74 0.86
CA GLY A 119 -10.35 14.38 0.33
C GLY A 119 -11.55 13.45 0.23
N VAL A 120 -11.48 12.30 0.83
CA VAL A 120 -12.53 11.30 0.72
C VAL A 120 -13.80 11.72 1.41
N ALA A 121 -13.71 12.53 2.27
CA ALA A 121 -14.89 12.92 2.95
C ALA A 121 -15.86 13.65 2.12
N PRO A 122 -16.77 13.45 2.53
CA PRO A 122 -17.60 12.48 3.10
C PRO A 122 -18.34 12.05 2.18
#